data_5059acd10f9e8d77a1aba394d3aa2608
#
_entry.id   5059acd10f9e8d77a1aba394d3aa2608
#
_cell.length_a   1.000
_cell.length_b   1.000
_cell.length_c   1.000
_cell.angle_alpha   90.00
_cell.angle_beta   90.00
_cell.angle_gamma   90.00
#
_symmetry.space_group_name_H-M   'P 1'
#
loop_
_entity.id
_entity.type
_entity.pdbx_description
1 polymer ?
#
loop_
_entity_poly.entity_id
_entity_poly.type
_entity_poly.pdbx_seq_one_letter_code
_entity_poly.pdbx_strand_id
1 'polypeptide(L)'
;MSSVSTTKKRRWIKPTLIASGAVIVLTLGFWLWLPSNGLPTARKFIRWKFDDVSHTTPAELAARLGNDDHTPALLWDVRRADEFSVSHLPNAIRVSPEITDVELKDIIPENNQPIIVYCSVGYRSAKMARRLKALGHTNVSNLEGAIFAWATEGHPLEGGNTVHPYNTFGRRMLADELEAE
;
A
#
# COMPACT_ATOMS: atom_id res chain seq x y z
N MET A 1 -52.10 -53.43 -23.90
CA MET A 1 -51.91 -52.09 -23.29
C MET A 1 -50.47 -52.01 -22.77
N SER A 2 -49.58 -51.39 -23.55
CA SER A 2 -48.16 -51.30 -23.22
C SER A 2 -47.89 -49.92 -22.58
N SER A 3 -47.52 -49.88 -21.31
CA SER A 3 -47.13 -48.68 -20.63
C SER A 3 -45.66 -48.31 -20.95
N VAL A 4 -45.45 -47.20 -21.67
CA VAL A 4 -44.14 -46.69 -21.92
C VAL A 4 -43.69 -45.89 -20.68
N SER A 5 -42.73 -46.43 -19.93
CA SER A 5 -42.09 -45.76 -18.79
C SER A 5 -41.02 -44.82 -19.33
N THR A 6 -41.29 -43.51 -19.30
CA THR A 6 -40.28 -42.46 -19.62
C THR A 6 -39.37 -42.21 -18.40
N THR A 7 -38.23 -42.87 -18.37
CA THR A 7 -37.16 -42.60 -17.39
C THR A 7 -36.54 -41.26 -17.67
N LYS A 8 -36.85 -40.24 -16.85
CA LYS A 8 -36.27 -38.89 -16.87
C LYS A 8 -34.81 -38.99 -16.40
N LYS A 9 -33.83 -39.02 -17.35
CA LYS A 9 -32.39 -38.98 -17.04
C LYS A 9 -32.06 -37.68 -16.33
N ARG A 10 -31.87 -37.74 -15.01
CA ARG A 10 -31.40 -36.64 -14.15
C ARG A 10 -29.93 -36.37 -14.57
N ARG A 11 -29.68 -35.26 -15.28
CA ARG A 11 -28.30 -34.81 -15.64
C ARG A 11 -27.62 -34.38 -14.36
N TRP A 12 -26.76 -35.24 -13.81
CA TRP A 12 -25.86 -34.90 -12.72
C TRP A 12 -24.80 -33.96 -13.25
N ILE A 13 -24.85 -32.68 -12.84
CA ILE A 13 -23.78 -31.73 -13.10
C ILE A 13 -22.58 -32.22 -12.28
N LYS A 14 -21.47 -32.51 -12.94
CA LYS A 14 -20.26 -33.03 -12.27
C LYS A 14 -19.82 -32.01 -11.22
N PRO A 15 -19.50 -32.42 -9.97
CA PRO A 15 -19.08 -31.49 -8.91
C PRO A 15 -17.87 -30.63 -9.28
N THR A 16 -17.02 -31.11 -10.19
CA THR A 16 -15.91 -30.36 -10.78
C THR A 16 -16.35 -29.09 -11.56
N LEU A 17 -17.47 -29.16 -12.29
CA LEU A 17 -17.99 -27.98 -13.02
C LEU A 17 -18.56 -26.92 -12.07
N ILE A 18 -19.19 -27.34 -10.98
CA ILE A 18 -19.70 -26.43 -9.95
C ILE A 18 -18.52 -25.74 -9.22
N ALA A 19 -17.48 -26.51 -8.86
CA ALA A 19 -16.29 -25.97 -8.22
C ALA A 19 -15.55 -24.98 -9.12
N SER A 20 -15.38 -25.30 -10.40
CA SER A 20 -14.75 -24.39 -11.37
C SER A 20 -15.55 -23.10 -11.56
N GLY A 21 -16.89 -23.20 -11.65
CA GLY A 21 -17.77 -22.03 -11.73
C GLY A 21 -17.67 -21.14 -10.50
N ALA A 22 -17.64 -21.72 -9.30
CA ALA A 22 -17.49 -20.98 -8.06
C ALA A 22 -16.13 -20.23 -7.99
N VAL A 23 -15.03 -20.86 -8.38
CA VAL A 23 -13.71 -20.22 -8.44
C VAL A 23 -13.72 -19.03 -9.40
N ILE A 24 -14.29 -19.18 -10.60
CA ILE A 24 -14.40 -18.09 -11.57
C ILE A 24 -15.20 -16.90 -10.99
N VAL A 25 -16.34 -17.17 -10.36
CA VAL A 25 -17.17 -16.11 -9.75
C VAL A 25 -16.42 -15.40 -8.62
N LEU A 26 -15.72 -16.14 -7.76
CA LEU A 26 -14.95 -15.57 -6.66
C LEU A 26 -13.76 -14.73 -7.17
N THR A 27 -13.06 -15.19 -8.21
CA THR A 27 -11.95 -14.42 -8.81
C THR A 27 -12.46 -13.16 -9.47
N LEU A 28 -13.51 -13.23 -10.26
CA LEU A 28 -14.14 -12.05 -10.88
C LEU A 28 -14.67 -11.08 -9.80
N GLY A 29 -15.36 -11.59 -8.78
CA GLY A 29 -15.84 -10.79 -7.66
C GLY A 29 -14.68 -10.09 -6.92
N PHE A 30 -13.57 -10.76 -6.67
CA PHE A 30 -12.37 -10.17 -6.08
C PHE A 30 -11.80 -9.05 -6.96
N TRP A 31 -11.66 -9.27 -8.27
CA TRP A 31 -11.13 -8.26 -9.20
C TRP A 31 -12.03 -7.03 -9.35
N LEU A 32 -13.34 -7.19 -9.24
CA LEU A 32 -14.30 -6.07 -9.23
C LEU A 32 -14.31 -5.31 -7.90
N TRP A 33 -14.05 -6.02 -6.79
CA TRP A 33 -14.03 -5.44 -5.45
C TRP A 33 -12.74 -4.65 -5.15
N LEU A 34 -11.61 -5.07 -5.72
CA LEU A 34 -10.27 -4.56 -5.42
C LEU A 34 -10.11 -3.04 -5.65
N PRO A 35 -10.59 -2.42 -6.76
CA PRO A 35 -10.40 -0.99 -6.99
C PRO A 35 -10.92 -0.09 -5.86
N SER A 36 -12.10 -0.41 -5.32
CA SER A 36 -12.74 0.43 -4.29
C SER A 36 -12.33 0.06 -2.86
N ASN A 37 -11.89 -1.17 -2.61
CA ASN A 37 -11.71 -1.70 -1.26
C ASN A 37 -10.28 -2.16 -0.96
N GLY A 38 -9.42 -2.28 -1.98
CA GLY A 38 -8.07 -2.79 -1.83
C GLY A 38 -7.21 -1.92 -0.90
N LEU A 39 -7.14 -0.63 -1.16
CA LEU A 39 -6.34 0.30 -0.36
C LEU A 39 -6.87 0.44 1.08
N PRO A 40 -8.18 0.66 1.34
CA PRO A 40 -8.72 0.67 2.70
C PRO A 40 -8.46 -0.62 3.47
N THR A 41 -8.56 -1.78 2.81
CA THR A 41 -8.30 -3.08 3.45
C THR A 41 -6.81 -3.25 3.75
N ALA A 42 -5.92 -2.86 2.83
CA ALA A 42 -4.48 -2.87 3.05
C ALA A 42 -4.09 -1.98 4.25
N ARG A 43 -4.65 -0.77 4.36
CA ARG A 43 -4.44 0.15 5.52
C ARG A 43 -4.81 -0.54 6.84
N LYS A 44 -6.01 -1.13 6.93
CA LYS A 44 -6.47 -1.84 8.15
C LYS A 44 -5.58 -3.03 8.50
N PHE A 45 -5.21 -3.84 7.50
CA PHE A 45 -4.33 -4.99 7.69
C PHE A 45 -2.94 -4.57 8.17
N ILE A 46 -2.35 -3.52 7.57
CA ILE A 46 -1.01 -3.02 7.94
C ILE A 46 -1.03 -2.47 9.36
N ARG A 47 -2.05 -1.69 9.73
CA ARG A 47 -2.22 -1.17 11.09
C ARG A 47 -2.34 -2.30 12.12
N TRP A 48 -3.10 -3.35 11.82
CA TRP A 48 -3.23 -4.51 12.69
C TRP A 48 -1.93 -5.31 12.81
N LYS A 49 -1.22 -5.53 11.68
CA LYS A 49 0.01 -6.31 11.65
C LYS A 49 1.21 -5.61 12.29
N PHE A 50 1.21 -4.31 12.26
CA PHE A 50 2.28 -3.44 12.76
C PHE A 50 1.74 -2.48 13.83
N ASP A 51 1.04 -3.05 14.81
CA ASP A 51 0.44 -2.33 15.94
C ASP A 51 1.47 -1.71 16.89
N ASP A 52 2.70 -2.20 16.84
CA ASP A 52 3.87 -1.65 17.53
C ASP A 52 4.51 -0.43 16.84
N VAL A 53 4.05 -0.07 15.62
CA VAL A 53 4.53 1.08 14.85
C VAL A 53 3.50 2.21 14.93
N SER A 54 3.97 3.44 15.14
CA SER A 54 3.12 4.63 15.02
C SER A 54 2.70 4.83 13.56
N HIS A 55 1.46 5.25 13.34
CA HIS A 55 0.92 5.51 12.02
C HIS A 55 0.45 6.97 11.91
N THR A 56 0.77 7.62 10.79
CA THR A 56 0.34 8.98 10.45
C THR A 56 -0.54 8.91 9.21
N THR A 57 -1.68 9.57 9.23
CA THR A 57 -2.57 9.66 8.06
C THR A 57 -2.05 10.70 7.06
N PRO A 58 -2.42 10.64 5.76
CA PRO A 58 -2.09 11.69 4.79
C PRO A 58 -2.57 13.07 5.23
N ALA A 59 -3.77 13.18 5.79
CA ALA A 59 -4.32 14.44 6.29
C ALA A 59 -3.49 15.04 7.44
N GLU A 60 -3.05 14.20 8.41
CA GLU A 60 -2.16 14.64 9.49
C GLU A 60 -0.79 15.08 8.96
N LEU A 61 -0.24 14.37 7.96
CA LEU A 61 1.01 14.77 7.31
C LEU A 61 0.84 16.11 6.58
N ALA A 62 -0.22 16.26 5.78
CA ALA A 62 -0.51 17.50 5.06
C ALA A 62 -0.64 18.70 6.01
N ALA A 63 -1.33 18.52 7.13
CA ALA A 63 -1.45 19.55 8.17
C ALA A 63 -0.09 19.92 8.79
N ARG A 64 0.81 18.94 9.00
CA ARG A 64 2.17 19.20 9.52
C ARG A 64 3.04 19.95 8.51
N LEU A 65 2.96 19.60 7.21
CA LEU A 65 3.72 20.27 6.16
C LEU A 65 3.28 21.70 5.90
N GLY A 66 2.03 22.03 6.23
CA GLY A 66 1.47 23.40 6.12
C GLY A 66 1.66 24.26 7.37
N ASN A 67 2.34 23.77 8.41
CA ASN A 67 2.51 24.49 9.68
C ASN A 67 3.99 24.65 10.02
N ASP A 68 4.48 25.89 9.97
CA ASP A 68 5.89 26.24 10.23
C ASP A 68 6.30 26.12 11.71
N ASP A 69 5.36 25.98 12.64
CA ASP A 69 5.63 25.90 14.08
C ASP A 69 6.12 24.50 14.55
N HIS A 70 6.18 23.51 13.65
CA HIS A 70 6.59 22.15 14.00
C HIS A 70 8.02 21.85 13.54
N THR A 71 8.75 21.03 14.33
CA THR A 71 10.01 20.44 13.86
C THR A 71 9.74 19.68 12.56
N PRO A 72 10.42 20.02 11.45
CA PRO A 72 10.19 19.38 10.17
C PRO A 72 10.45 17.87 10.27
N ALA A 73 9.48 17.06 9.85
CA ALA A 73 9.67 15.64 9.74
C ALA A 73 10.46 15.31 8.48
N LEU A 74 11.41 14.39 8.58
CA LEU A 74 12.05 13.80 7.41
C LEU A 74 11.08 12.83 6.74
N LEU A 75 10.88 12.99 5.45
CA LEU A 75 10.06 12.06 4.65
C LEU A 75 10.98 11.07 3.97
N TRP A 76 10.87 9.79 4.33
CA TRP A 76 11.68 8.71 3.76
C TRP A 76 10.84 7.82 2.84
N ASP A 77 11.17 7.88 1.54
CA ASP A 77 10.61 6.98 0.54
C ASP A 77 11.43 5.68 0.46
N VAL A 78 10.86 4.58 0.91
CA VAL A 78 11.52 3.27 0.88
C VAL A 78 11.10 2.43 -0.34
N ARG A 79 10.78 3.09 -1.45
CA ARG A 79 10.53 2.46 -2.73
C ARG A 79 11.82 2.27 -3.52
N ARG A 80 11.73 1.53 -4.63
CA ARG A 80 12.82 1.41 -5.58
C ARG A 80 13.06 2.73 -6.31
N ALA A 81 14.22 2.84 -6.97
CA ALA A 81 14.60 4.05 -7.69
C ALA A 81 13.64 4.36 -8.87
N ASP A 82 13.19 3.32 -9.58
CA ASP A 82 12.21 3.42 -10.66
C ASP A 82 10.85 3.95 -10.17
N GLU A 83 10.37 3.51 -9.01
CA GLU A 83 9.15 4.02 -8.40
C GLU A 83 9.29 5.48 -7.95
N PHE A 84 10.43 5.85 -7.35
CA PHE A 84 10.71 7.21 -6.87
C PHE A 84 10.85 8.22 -8.02
N SER A 85 11.48 7.82 -9.13
CA SER A 85 11.71 8.68 -10.28
C SER A 85 10.43 9.11 -11.01
N VAL A 86 9.36 8.34 -10.90
CA VAL A 86 8.04 8.69 -11.47
C VAL A 86 7.44 9.87 -10.69
N SER A 87 7.34 9.73 -9.39
CA SER A 87 6.89 10.79 -8.47
C SER A 87 7.16 10.39 -7.02
N HIS A 88 7.19 11.38 -6.14
CA HIS A 88 7.38 11.19 -4.70
C HIS A 88 6.70 12.33 -3.92
N LEU A 89 6.61 12.21 -2.59
CA LEU A 89 6.11 13.27 -1.75
C LEU A 89 7.11 14.45 -1.75
N PRO A 90 6.62 15.71 -1.62
CA PRO A 90 7.48 16.89 -1.58
C PRO A 90 8.59 16.77 -0.53
N ASN A 91 9.82 17.11 -0.94
CA ASN A 91 11.03 17.03 -0.11
C ASN A 91 11.36 15.63 0.44
N ALA A 92 10.83 14.57 -0.14
CA ALA A 92 11.14 13.21 0.30
C ALA A 92 12.55 12.78 -0.11
N ILE A 93 13.22 12.08 0.78
CA ILE A 93 14.52 11.46 0.54
C ILE A 93 14.30 9.97 0.27
N ARG A 94 14.86 9.46 -0.84
CA ARG A 94 14.79 8.03 -1.11
C ARG A 94 15.81 7.26 -0.27
N VAL A 95 15.33 6.30 0.50
CA VAL A 95 16.15 5.32 1.24
C VAL A 95 15.96 3.95 0.59
N SER A 96 17.05 3.30 0.20
CA SER A 96 16.96 1.98 -0.46
C SER A 96 16.22 0.97 0.43
N PRO A 97 15.29 0.17 -0.11
CA PRO A 97 14.68 -0.92 0.64
C PRO A 97 15.69 -2.01 1.04
N GLU A 98 16.83 -2.12 0.32
CA GLU A 98 17.92 -3.06 0.57
C GLU A 98 19.00 -2.51 1.52
N ILE A 99 18.87 -1.27 2.03
CA ILE A 99 19.85 -0.65 2.95
C ILE A 99 20.12 -1.55 4.16
N THR A 100 21.37 -1.76 4.49
CA THR A 100 21.79 -2.55 5.66
C THR A 100 21.55 -1.80 6.97
N ASP A 101 21.53 -2.50 8.11
CA ASP A 101 21.38 -1.85 9.41
C ASP A 101 22.59 -0.97 9.79
N VAL A 102 23.76 -1.28 9.25
CA VAL A 102 24.97 -0.45 9.43
C VAL A 102 24.80 0.87 8.70
N GLU A 103 24.54 0.84 7.40
CA GLU A 103 24.28 2.04 6.58
C GLU A 103 23.08 2.85 7.10
N LEU A 104 22.05 2.16 7.60
CA LEU A 104 20.87 2.83 8.15
C LEU A 104 21.21 3.64 9.41
N LYS A 105 22.09 3.13 10.27
CA LYS A 105 22.56 3.86 11.45
C LYS A 105 23.31 5.14 11.10
N ASP A 106 24.04 5.13 9.99
CA ASP A 106 24.83 6.29 9.55
C ASP A 106 23.95 7.46 9.06
N ILE A 107 22.70 7.18 8.65
CA ILE A 107 21.77 8.19 8.13
C ILE A 107 20.64 8.55 9.10
N ILE A 108 20.48 7.81 10.22
CA ILE A 108 19.51 8.14 11.26
C ILE A 108 19.95 9.43 11.97
N PRO A 109 19.06 10.44 12.10
CA PRO A 109 19.40 11.66 12.82
C PRO A 109 19.66 11.40 14.32
N GLU A 110 20.78 11.91 14.84
CA GLU A 110 21.15 11.74 16.26
C GLU A 110 20.17 12.45 17.22
N ASN A 111 19.54 13.53 16.78
CA ASN A 111 18.64 14.35 17.60
C ASN A 111 17.21 13.80 17.72
N ASN A 112 16.97 12.54 17.31
CA ASN A 112 15.64 11.91 17.29
C ASN A 112 14.58 12.73 16.54
N GLN A 113 14.99 13.43 15.46
CA GLN A 113 14.10 14.19 14.57
C GLN A 113 12.98 13.26 14.04
N PRO A 114 11.73 13.75 13.92
CA PRO A 114 10.64 12.94 13.41
C PRO A 114 10.94 12.39 12.00
N ILE A 115 10.75 11.08 11.81
CA ILE A 115 10.84 10.43 10.49
C ILE A 115 9.46 9.87 10.14
N ILE A 116 8.94 10.22 8.97
CA ILE A 116 7.75 9.61 8.41
C ILE A 116 8.18 8.77 7.20
N VAL A 117 8.00 7.47 7.32
CA VAL A 117 8.41 6.52 6.27
C VAL A 117 7.20 6.13 5.43
N TYR A 118 7.37 6.10 4.10
CA TYR A 118 6.31 5.67 3.21
C TYR A 118 6.83 4.76 2.08
N CYS A 119 5.92 4.01 1.46
CA CYS A 119 6.17 3.25 0.23
C CYS A 119 4.96 3.39 -0.72
N SER A 120 4.51 2.32 -1.39
CA SER A 120 3.31 2.39 -2.25
C SER A 120 2.02 2.35 -1.43
N VAL A 121 1.84 1.36 -0.53
CA VAL A 121 0.62 1.16 0.28
C VAL A 121 0.86 1.13 1.80
N GLY A 122 2.13 1.17 2.26
CA GLY A 122 2.48 1.24 3.68
C GLY A 122 3.11 -0.01 4.29
N TYR A 123 3.21 -1.13 3.58
CA TYR A 123 3.76 -2.38 4.15
C TYR A 123 5.29 -2.37 4.29
N ARG A 124 6.02 -1.99 3.23
CA ARG A 124 7.49 -1.89 3.25
C ARG A 124 7.95 -0.84 4.26
N SER A 125 7.24 0.30 4.30
CA SER A 125 7.54 1.40 5.22
C SER A 125 7.23 1.07 6.69
N ALA A 126 6.19 0.33 6.99
CA ALA A 126 5.94 -0.17 8.34
C ALA A 126 7.06 -1.11 8.83
N LYS A 127 7.58 -1.98 7.94
CA LYS A 127 8.79 -2.79 8.24
C LYS A 127 10.01 -1.93 8.51
N MET A 128 10.24 -0.88 7.72
CA MET A 128 11.34 0.06 7.92
C MET A 128 11.19 0.83 9.22
N ALA A 129 10.00 1.34 9.53
CA ALA A 129 9.74 2.02 10.80
C ALA A 129 10.02 1.10 12.01
N ARG A 130 9.66 -0.18 11.95
CA ARG A 130 10.00 -1.17 12.97
C ARG A 130 11.51 -1.38 13.10
N ARG A 131 12.26 -1.41 11.96
CA ARG A 131 13.73 -1.49 11.99
C ARG A 131 14.35 -0.27 12.65
N LEU A 132 13.89 0.94 12.30
CA LEU A 132 14.36 2.19 12.91
C LEU A 132 14.15 2.21 14.42
N LYS A 133 12.97 1.76 14.89
CA LYS A 133 12.71 1.61 16.34
C LYS A 133 13.67 0.61 17.01
N ALA A 134 13.94 -0.51 16.37
CA ALA A 134 14.89 -1.51 16.87
C ALA A 134 16.34 -0.98 16.94
N LEU A 135 16.69 -0.02 16.09
CA LEU A 135 17.98 0.68 16.09
C LEU A 135 18.03 1.87 17.07
N GLY A 136 16.96 2.11 17.83
CA GLY A 136 16.89 3.14 18.86
C GLY A 136 16.21 4.45 18.44
N HIS A 137 15.82 4.61 17.16
CA HIS A 137 15.11 5.79 16.71
C HIS A 137 13.59 5.63 16.93
N THR A 138 13.10 6.19 18.05
CA THR A 138 11.71 5.97 18.49
C THR A 138 10.71 6.95 17.85
N ASN A 139 11.18 8.11 17.37
CA ASN A 139 10.34 9.14 16.76
C ASN A 139 10.12 8.86 15.26
N VAL A 140 9.52 7.72 14.96
CA VAL A 140 9.25 7.27 13.61
C VAL A 140 7.80 6.82 13.45
N SER A 141 7.18 7.16 12.31
CA SER A 141 5.85 6.69 11.95
C SER A 141 5.79 6.21 10.49
N ASN A 142 4.83 5.35 10.24
CA ASN A 142 4.47 4.88 8.91
C ASN A 142 3.32 5.71 8.35
N LEU A 143 3.44 6.22 7.11
CA LEU A 143 2.33 6.88 6.42
C LEU A 143 1.28 5.85 6.01
N GLU A 144 0.06 6.00 6.50
CA GLU A 144 -1.05 5.09 6.21
C GLU A 144 -1.51 5.17 4.74
N GLY A 145 -1.54 4.01 4.08
CA GLY A 145 -1.86 3.95 2.65
C GLY A 145 -0.79 4.59 1.77
N ALA A 146 0.23 5.20 2.39
CA ALA A 146 1.45 5.70 1.78
C ALA A 146 1.18 6.61 0.56
N ILE A 147 2.01 6.56 -0.50
CA ILE A 147 1.85 7.47 -1.64
C ILE A 147 0.53 7.24 -2.39
N PHE A 148 -0.04 6.02 -2.35
CA PHE A 148 -1.33 5.76 -2.99
C PHE A 148 -2.45 6.54 -2.32
N ALA A 149 -2.53 6.53 -0.98
CA ALA A 149 -3.51 7.32 -0.25
C ALA A 149 -3.25 8.82 -0.42
N TRP A 150 -1.99 9.25 -0.32
CA TRP A 150 -1.57 10.63 -0.51
C TRP A 150 -2.05 11.20 -1.86
N ALA A 151 -1.78 10.51 -2.96
CA ALA A 151 -2.19 10.92 -4.29
C ALA A 151 -3.72 10.84 -4.49
N THR A 152 -4.37 9.78 -3.99
CA THR A 152 -5.84 9.62 -4.08
C THR A 152 -6.59 10.71 -3.31
N GLU A 153 -6.02 11.20 -2.20
CA GLU A 153 -6.56 12.31 -1.42
C GLU A 153 -6.23 13.70 -2.05
N GLY A 154 -5.57 13.72 -3.22
CA GLY A 154 -5.30 14.94 -4.00
C GLY A 154 -4.15 15.79 -3.48
N HIS A 155 -3.26 15.22 -2.67
CA HIS A 155 -2.10 15.94 -2.17
C HIS A 155 -0.98 16.04 -3.22
N PRO A 156 -0.12 17.09 -3.14
CA PRO A 156 0.90 17.36 -4.16
C PRO A 156 1.98 16.27 -4.22
N LEU A 157 2.48 16.04 -5.43
CA LEU A 157 3.62 15.18 -5.73
C LEU A 157 4.74 16.00 -6.37
N GLU A 158 5.99 15.53 -6.25
CA GLU A 158 7.16 15.99 -6.99
C GLU A 158 7.59 14.95 -8.02
N GLY A 159 8.19 15.37 -9.11
CA GLY A 159 8.64 14.52 -10.22
C GLY A 159 7.59 14.28 -11.28
N GLY A 160 6.32 14.11 -10.91
CA GLY A 160 5.20 13.89 -11.83
C GLY A 160 3.86 13.90 -11.10
N ASN A 161 2.76 13.84 -11.86
CA ASN A 161 1.41 13.84 -11.33
C ASN A 161 0.79 12.43 -11.22
N THR A 162 1.53 11.41 -11.66
CA THR A 162 1.10 10.01 -11.61
C THR A 162 1.98 9.22 -10.64
N VAL A 163 1.54 8.04 -10.23
CA VAL A 163 2.24 7.18 -9.28
C VAL A 163 2.56 5.84 -9.93
N HIS A 164 3.78 5.37 -9.76
CA HIS A 164 4.17 4.03 -10.22
C HIS A 164 3.34 2.96 -9.49
N PRO A 165 2.63 2.08 -10.22
CA PRO A 165 1.67 1.13 -9.63
C PRO A 165 2.32 -0.01 -8.84
N TYR A 166 3.65 -0.13 -8.83
CA TYR A 166 4.43 -1.21 -8.21
C TYR A 166 4.20 -2.59 -8.86
N ASN A 167 2.95 -3.03 -9.02
CA ASN A 167 2.55 -4.28 -9.65
C ASN A 167 1.06 -4.25 -10.05
N THR A 168 0.58 -5.33 -10.65
CA THR A 168 -0.81 -5.46 -11.12
C THR A 168 -1.86 -5.24 -10.01
N PHE A 169 -1.58 -5.64 -8.76
CA PHE A 169 -2.50 -5.38 -7.64
C PHE A 169 -2.51 -3.90 -7.23
N GLY A 170 -1.34 -3.27 -7.19
CA GLY A 170 -1.20 -1.85 -6.93
C GLY A 170 -1.91 -1.02 -7.99
N ARG A 171 -1.77 -1.37 -9.27
CA ARG A 171 -2.49 -0.76 -10.39
C ARG A 171 -4.00 -0.65 -10.12
N ARG A 172 -4.61 -1.72 -9.62
CA ARG A 172 -6.04 -1.76 -9.30
C ARG A 172 -6.46 -0.97 -8.05
N MET A 173 -5.51 -0.50 -7.26
CA MET A 173 -5.77 0.32 -6.06
C MET A 173 -5.62 1.81 -6.33
N LEU A 174 -5.09 2.19 -7.49
CA LEU A 174 -5.01 3.56 -7.97
C LEU A 174 -6.18 3.87 -8.90
N ALA A 175 -6.59 5.13 -8.95
CA ALA A 175 -7.47 5.61 -10.00
C ALA A 175 -6.68 5.70 -11.33
N ASP A 176 -7.35 5.48 -12.46
CA ASP A 176 -6.68 5.39 -13.77
C ASP A 176 -5.87 6.66 -14.09
N GLU A 177 -6.36 7.84 -13.68
CA GLU A 177 -5.67 9.12 -13.88
C GLU A 177 -4.40 9.30 -13.03
N LEU A 178 -4.24 8.51 -11.98
CA LEU A 178 -3.06 8.53 -11.11
C LEU A 178 -2.01 7.47 -11.48
N GLU A 179 -2.32 6.58 -12.42
CA GLU A 179 -1.41 5.52 -12.82
C GLU A 179 -0.35 6.02 -13.82
N ALA A 180 0.93 5.76 -13.53
CA ALA A 180 2.01 5.94 -14.51
C ALA A 180 2.00 4.79 -15.53
N GLU A 181 2.25 5.15 -16.80
CA GLU A 181 2.39 4.19 -17.92
C GLU A 181 3.61 3.26 -17.77
#